data_3107d3f76c19731980d66451a93ecb39
#
_entry.id   3107d3f76c19731980d66451a93ecb39
#
_cell.length_a   1.000
_cell.length_b   1.000
_cell.length_c   1.000
_cell.angle_alpha   90.00
_cell.angle_beta   90.00
_cell.angle_gamma   90.00
#
_symmetry.space_group_name_H-M   'P 1'
#
loop_
_entity.id
_entity.type
_entity.pdbx_description
1 polymer ?
#
loop_
_entity_poly.entity_id
_entity_poly.type
_entity_poly.pdbx_seq_one_letter_code
_entity_poly.pdbx_strand_id
1 'polypeptide(L)'
;MIEQIYTYFTIETLYMWINLGVLPFWFILIVFPQSHLSRIFVTSIFPFFILGGAYVFILYKSYLIGYDFDGNFSLYLGLSELSRLFEDHLYIMIFWTHFIAINLFIGGWIVKDSQKFAINKVLMAVPLIVTYLIGPIGLFLYWIIRIFYAKRISLYD
;
A
#
# COMPACT_ATOMS: atom_id res chain seq x y z
N MET A 1 15.09 17.07 -24.98
CA MET A 1 14.45 15.74 -24.80
C MET A 1 14.54 15.24 -23.34
N ILE A 2 15.73 15.18 -22.73
CA ILE A 2 15.89 14.73 -21.33
C ILE A 2 15.22 15.72 -20.35
N GLU A 3 15.38 17.04 -20.51
CA GLU A 3 14.72 18.04 -19.68
C GLU A 3 13.18 18.01 -19.79
N GLN A 4 12.64 17.72 -20.95
CA GLN A 4 11.18 17.54 -21.10
C GLN A 4 10.66 16.31 -20.37
N ILE A 5 11.43 15.23 -20.29
CA ILE A 5 11.04 14.04 -19.51
C ILE A 5 10.97 14.36 -18.03
N TYR A 6 11.91 15.15 -17.50
CA TYR A 6 11.91 15.55 -16.09
C TYR A 6 10.70 16.43 -15.72
N THR A 7 10.15 17.20 -16.67
CA THR A 7 8.94 18.03 -16.44
C THR A 7 7.67 17.19 -16.22
N TYR A 8 7.62 15.96 -16.77
CA TYR A 8 6.50 15.04 -16.57
C TYR A 8 6.57 14.23 -15.27
N PHE A 9 7.73 14.19 -14.60
CA PHE A 9 7.94 13.45 -13.35
C PHE A 9 7.97 14.39 -12.14
N THR A 10 6.97 15.28 -12.04
CA THR A 10 6.79 16.09 -10.82
C THR A 10 6.27 15.21 -9.67
N ILE A 11 6.37 15.70 -8.44
CA ILE A 11 5.85 14.99 -7.26
C ILE A 11 4.35 14.77 -7.38
N GLU A 12 3.62 15.77 -7.88
CA GLU A 12 2.17 15.72 -8.10
C GLU A 12 1.80 14.67 -9.15
N THR A 13 2.56 14.60 -10.25
CA THR A 13 2.33 13.60 -11.30
C THR A 13 2.61 12.20 -10.80
N LEU A 14 3.69 12.00 -10.04
CA LEU A 14 4.00 10.72 -9.41
C LEU A 14 2.92 10.30 -8.40
N TYR A 15 2.44 11.24 -7.58
CA TYR A 15 1.33 11.01 -6.68
C TYR A 15 0.08 10.51 -7.42
N MET A 16 -0.29 11.20 -8.50
CA MET A 16 -1.43 10.81 -9.33
C MET A 16 -1.25 9.40 -9.93
N TRP A 17 -0.08 9.12 -10.49
CA TRP A 17 0.20 7.82 -11.12
C TRP A 17 0.19 6.67 -10.13
N ILE A 18 0.73 6.85 -8.93
CA ILE A 18 0.73 5.82 -7.89
C ILE A 18 -0.71 5.55 -7.43
N ASN A 19 -1.50 6.60 -7.18
CA ASN A 19 -2.89 6.43 -6.76
C ASN A 19 -3.76 5.79 -7.84
N LEU A 20 -3.66 6.22 -9.09
CA LEU A 20 -4.41 5.62 -10.20
C LEU A 20 -3.89 4.24 -10.55
N GLY A 21 -2.58 4.04 -10.49
CA GLY A 21 -1.94 2.76 -10.83
C GLY A 21 -2.29 1.63 -9.86
N VAL A 22 -2.60 1.95 -8.61
CA VAL A 22 -2.99 0.92 -7.63
C VAL A 22 -4.46 0.50 -7.73
N LEU A 23 -5.34 1.33 -8.31
CA LEU A 23 -6.78 1.05 -8.41
C LEU A 23 -7.11 -0.25 -9.14
N PRO A 24 -6.49 -0.61 -10.28
CA PRO A 24 -6.74 -1.88 -10.94
C PRO A 24 -6.47 -3.09 -10.05
N PHE A 25 -5.43 -3.04 -9.23
CA PHE A 25 -5.10 -4.12 -8.30
C PHE A 25 -6.18 -4.28 -7.23
N TRP A 26 -6.67 -3.19 -6.65
CA TRP A 26 -7.76 -3.21 -5.69
C TRP A 26 -9.07 -3.67 -6.31
N PHE A 27 -9.38 -3.23 -7.52
CA PHE A 27 -10.54 -3.70 -8.25
C PHE A 27 -10.51 -5.23 -8.43
N ILE A 28 -9.37 -5.78 -8.83
CA ILE A 28 -9.20 -7.23 -8.99
C ILE A 28 -9.35 -7.95 -7.64
N LEU A 29 -8.75 -7.42 -6.56
CA LEU A 29 -8.85 -8.03 -5.21
C LEU A 29 -10.30 -8.07 -4.70
N ILE A 30 -11.06 -7.00 -4.91
CA ILE A 30 -12.43 -6.87 -4.38
C ILE A 30 -13.43 -7.67 -5.22
N VAL A 31 -13.35 -7.55 -6.55
CA VAL A 31 -14.35 -8.13 -7.45
C VAL A 31 -14.02 -9.58 -7.83
N PHE A 32 -12.74 -9.87 -8.05
CA PHE A 32 -12.27 -11.16 -8.55
C PHE A 32 -11.19 -11.80 -7.65
N PRO A 33 -11.40 -11.90 -6.31
CA PRO A 33 -10.36 -12.32 -5.36
C PRO A 33 -9.80 -13.72 -5.63
N GLN A 34 -10.59 -14.62 -6.24
CA GLN A 34 -10.21 -16.02 -6.50
C GLN A 34 -9.77 -16.25 -7.96
N SER A 35 -9.71 -15.20 -8.78
CA SER A 35 -9.35 -15.32 -10.19
C SER A 35 -7.87 -15.62 -10.40
N HIS A 36 -7.55 -16.15 -11.58
CA HIS A 36 -6.16 -16.31 -12.02
C HIS A 36 -5.44 -14.95 -12.11
N LEU A 37 -6.17 -13.89 -12.50
CA LEU A 37 -5.65 -12.52 -12.54
C LEU A 37 -5.24 -12.03 -11.15
N SER A 38 -6.07 -12.29 -10.12
CA SER A 38 -5.72 -11.94 -8.73
C SER A 38 -4.42 -12.62 -8.30
N ARG A 39 -4.24 -13.91 -8.63
CA ARG A 39 -3.04 -14.66 -8.27
C ARG A 39 -1.77 -14.16 -8.97
N ILE A 40 -1.85 -13.82 -10.24
CA ILE A 40 -0.68 -13.38 -11.02
C ILE A 40 -0.35 -11.91 -10.78
N PHE A 41 -1.35 -11.03 -10.83
CA PHE A 41 -1.12 -9.60 -10.85
C PHE A 41 -1.15 -8.95 -9.47
N VAL A 42 -1.86 -9.51 -8.49
CA VAL A 42 -2.07 -8.82 -7.21
C VAL A 42 -1.45 -9.53 -6.02
N THR A 43 -1.66 -10.85 -5.91
CA THR A 43 -1.09 -11.63 -4.80
C THR A 43 0.29 -12.20 -5.11
N SER A 44 0.95 -11.67 -6.11
CA SER A 44 2.32 -11.96 -6.52
C SER A 44 3.29 -10.84 -6.13
N ILE A 45 4.54 -10.95 -6.52
CA ILE A 45 5.58 -9.92 -6.35
C ILE A 45 5.33 -8.72 -7.27
N PHE A 46 4.58 -8.89 -8.36
CA PHE A 46 4.46 -7.93 -9.46
C PHE A 46 4.07 -6.50 -9.01
N PRO A 47 2.96 -6.26 -8.26
CA PRO A 47 2.60 -4.90 -7.88
C PRO A 47 3.62 -4.27 -6.92
N PHE A 48 4.23 -5.10 -6.05
CA PHE A 48 5.24 -4.63 -5.10
C PHE A 48 6.56 -4.28 -5.77
N PHE A 49 6.91 -4.97 -6.86
CA PHE A 49 8.05 -4.61 -7.67
C PHE A 49 7.85 -3.23 -8.33
N ILE A 50 6.66 -2.95 -8.85
CA ILE A 50 6.33 -1.64 -9.44
C ILE A 50 6.34 -0.54 -8.35
N LEU A 51 5.65 -0.75 -7.23
CA LEU A 51 5.59 0.21 -6.13
C LEU A 51 6.96 0.42 -5.49
N GLY A 52 7.73 -0.65 -5.32
CA GLY A 52 9.11 -0.58 -4.83
C GLY A 52 10.03 0.18 -5.78
N GLY A 53 9.89 -0.04 -7.09
CA GLY A 53 10.60 0.73 -8.12
C GLY A 53 10.25 2.21 -8.08
N ALA A 54 8.97 2.55 -7.93
CA ALA A 54 8.52 3.93 -7.75
C ALA A 54 9.10 4.55 -6.47
N TYR A 55 9.10 3.80 -5.37
CA TYR A 55 9.69 4.22 -4.10
C TYR A 55 11.20 4.52 -4.24
N VAL A 56 11.97 3.61 -4.85
CA VAL A 56 13.40 3.80 -5.12
C VAL A 56 13.63 5.01 -6.04
N PHE A 57 12.79 5.20 -7.04
CA PHE A 57 12.86 6.37 -7.93
C PHE A 57 12.64 7.68 -7.16
N ILE A 58 11.67 7.73 -6.25
CA ILE A 58 11.42 8.91 -5.40
C ILE A 58 12.65 9.18 -4.52
N LEU A 59 13.21 8.16 -3.87
CA LEU A 59 14.41 8.29 -3.06
C LEU A 59 15.61 8.80 -3.87
N TYR A 60 15.83 8.25 -5.06
CA TYR A 60 16.90 8.70 -5.95
C TYR A 60 16.72 10.17 -6.37
N LYS A 61 15.50 10.55 -6.73
CA LYS A 61 15.17 11.94 -7.07
C LYS A 61 15.39 12.88 -5.89
N SER A 62 15.00 12.46 -4.68
CA SER A 62 15.23 13.21 -3.44
C SER A 62 16.74 13.40 -3.17
N TYR A 63 17.52 12.35 -3.38
CA TYR A 63 18.98 12.41 -3.24
C TYR A 63 19.60 13.45 -4.21
N LEU A 64 19.17 13.47 -5.47
CA LEU A 64 19.70 14.41 -6.47
C LEU A 64 19.45 15.88 -6.15
N ILE A 65 18.37 16.20 -5.44
CA ILE A 65 18.05 17.58 -5.03
C ILE A 65 18.62 17.93 -3.64
N GLY A 66 19.42 17.04 -3.04
CA GLY A 66 20.08 17.29 -1.75
C GLY A 66 19.15 17.18 -0.55
N TYR A 67 18.12 16.32 -0.62
CA TYR A 67 17.22 16.06 0.51
C TYR A 67 17.99 15.47 1.70
N ASP A 68 17.75 16.01 2.90
CA ASP A 68 18.35 15.53 4.14
C ASP A 68 17.63 14.27 4.66
N PHE A 69 18.17 13.11 4.34
CA PHE A 69 17.65 11.84 4.83
C PHE A 69 17.92 11.60 6.32
N ASP A 70 18.97 12.21 6.88
CA ASP A 70 19.29 12.04 8.30
C ASP A 70 18.21 12.70 9.17
N GLY A 71 17.64 13.81 8.69
CA GLY A 71 16.51 14.46 9.31
C GLY A 71 15.27 13.56 9.48
N ASN A 72 15.11 12.54 8.64
CA ASN A 72 13.98 11.61 8.73
C ASN A 72 13.97 10.78 10.02
N PHE A 73 15.12 10.56 10.65
CA PHE A 73 15.19 9.86 11.93
C PHE A 73 14.59 10.65 13.09
N SER A 74 14.35 11.95 12.90
CA SER A 74 13.67 12.79 13.90
C SER A 74 12.23 12.34 14.17
N LEU A 75 11.62 11.55 13.29
CA LEU A 75 10.28 10.95 13.49
C LEU A 75 10.15 10.17 14.82
N TYR A 76 11.26 9.66 15.37
CA TYR A 76 11.30 8.95 16.64
C TYR A 76 11.49 9.84 17.86
N LEU A 77 11.78 11.13 17.67
CA LEU A 77 12.10 12.07 18.76
C LEU A 77 10.86 12.69 19.42
N GLY A 78 9.71 12.63 18.78
CA GLY A 78 8.46 13.12 19.32
C GLY A 78 7.42 13.53 18.26
N LEU A 79 6.19 13.79 18.74
CA LEU A 79 5.06 14.13 17.86
C LEU A 79 5.30 15.46 17.11
N SER A 80 5.93 16.44 17.73
CA SER A 80 6.29 17.73 17.10
C SER A 80 7.21 17.56 15.92
N GLU A 81 8.26 16.72 16.07
CA GLU A 81 9.20 16.45 14.99
C GLU A 81 8.56 15.65 13.86
N LEU A 82 7.74 14.66 14.21
CA LEU A 82 6.94 13.93 13.22
C LEU A 82 6.03 14.88 12.44
N SER A 83 5.31 15.79 13.11
CA SER A 83 4.44 16.77 12.46
C SER A 83 5.20 17.64 11.46
N ARG A 84 6.42 18.10 11.86
CA ARG A 84 7.28 18.90 10.99
C ARG A 84 7.74 18.14 9.74
N LEU A 85 8.02 16.83 9.85
CA LEU A 85 8.36 16.01 8.70
C LEU A 85 7.22 15.90 7.72
N PHE A 86 5.98 15.85 8.21
CA PHE A 86 4.78 15.81 7.36
C PHE A 86 4.43 17.15 6.68
N GLU A 87 5.18 18.22 6.91
CA GLU A 87 5.13 19.46 6.13
C GLU A 87 5.96 19.36 4.84
N ASP A 88 6.92 18.43 4.77
CA ASP A 88 7.74 18.22 3.59
C ASP A 88 7.04 17.33 2.56
N HIS A 89 6.88 17.83 1.34
CA HIS A 89 6.19 17.13 0.25
C HIS A 89 6.89 15.84 -0.17
N LEU A 90 8.23 15.79 -0.11
CA LEU A 90 8.99 14.59 -0.44
C LEU A 90 8.80 13.51 0.63
N TYR A 91 8.86 13.92 1.91
CA TYR A 91 8.59 13.02 3.01
C TYR A 91 7.17 12.43 2.93
N ILE A 92 6.16 13.29 2.69
CA ILE A 92 4.78 12.82 2.49
C ILE A 92 4.70 11.83 1.34
N MET A 93 5.38 12.09 0.23
CA MET A 93 5.33 11.21 -0.94
C MET A 93 5.98 9.84 -0.68
N ILE A 94 7.12 9.82 0.03
CA ILE A 94 7.77 8.60 0.49
C ILE A 94 6.85 7.81 1.41
N PHE A 95 6.29 8.48 2.42
CA PHE A 95 5.35 7.87 3.36
C PHE A 95 4.09 7.35 2.66
N TRP A 96 3.51 8.12 1.76
CA TRP A 96 2.30 7.75 1.03
C TRP A 96 2.50 6.52 0.15
N THR A 97 3.61 6.45 -0.56
CA THR A 97 3.96 5.28 -1.39
C THR A 97 4.12 4.03 -0.52
N HIS A 98 4.77 4.17 0.63
CA HIS A 98 4.89 3.09 1.62
C HIS A 98 3.51 2.66 2.13
N PHE A 99 2.65 3.61 2.51
CA PHE A 99 1.29 3.36 2.98
C PHE A 99 0.46 2.57 1.96
N ILE A 100 0.47 2.98 0.70
CA ILE A 100 -0.23 2.29 -0.40
C ILE A 100 0.29 0.86 -0.58
N ALA A 101 1.61 0.67 -0.56
CA ALA A 101 2.22 -0.64 -0.73
C ALA A 101 1.86 -1.60 0.41
N ILE A 102 1.91 -1.13 1.66
CA ILE A 102 1.53 -1.94 2.83
C ILE A 102 0.04 -2.27 2.81
N ASN A 103 -0.84 -1.32 2.49
CA ASN A 103 -2.28 -1.59 2.42
C ASN A 103 -2.59 -2.62 1.34
N LEU A 104 -1.95 -2.54 0.16
CA LEU A 104 -2.13 -3.54 -0.89
C LEU A 104 -1.62 -4.92 -0.46
N PHE A 105 -0.50 -4.97 0.27
CA PHE A 105 0.03 -6.21 0.84
C PHE A 105 -0.97 -6.84 1.83
N ILE A 106 -1.51 -6.03 2.73
CA ILE A 106 -2.55 -6.46 3.68
C ILE A 106 -3.78 -6.99 2.93
N GLY A 107 -4.25 -6.28 1.90
CA GLY A 107 -5.37 -6.72 1.06
C GLY A 107 -5.11 -8.06 0.39
N GLY A 108 -3.92 -8.26 -0.18
CA GLY A 108 -3.49 -9.53 -0.76
C GLY A 108 -3.43 -10.66 0.28
N TRP A 109 -2.94 -10.36 1.48
CA TRP A 109 -2.92 -11.31 2.60
C TRP A 109 -4.34 -11.68 3.04
N ILE A 110 -5.25 -10.72 3.21
CA ILE A 110 -6.66 -10.94 3.53
C ILE A 110 -7.29 -11.91 2.52
N VAL A 111 -7.09 -11.68 1.23
CA VAL A 111 -7.62 -12.56 0.18
C VAL A 111 -7.07 -13.98 0.29
N LYS A 112 -5.77 -14.14 0.49
CA LYS A 112 -5.15 -15.46 0.63
C LYS A 112 -5.59 -16.21 1.89
N ASP A 113 -5.64 -15.51 3.02
CA ASP A 113 -6.03 -16.12 4.30
C ASP A 113 -7.51 -16.51 4.29
N SER A 114 -8.38 -15.68 3.71
CA SER A 114 -9.81 -15.97 3.61
C SER A 114 -10.13 -17.21 2.77
N GLN A 115 -9.32 -17.49 1.75
CA GLN A 115 -9.47 -18.70 0.93
C GLN A 115 -9.23 -19.97 1.74
N LYS A 116 -8.32 -19.95 2.73
CA LYS A 116 -8.07 -21.08 3.63
C LYS A 116 -9.31 -21.46 4.45
N PHE A 117 -10.12 -20.47 4.81
CA PHE A 117 -11.30 -20.65 5.66
C PHE A 117 -12.62 -20.61 4.89
N ALA A 118 -12.57 -20.62 3.54
CA ALA A 118 -13.74 -20.57 2.66
C ALA A 118 -14.68 -19.38 2.97
N ILE A 119 -14.13 -18.24 3.38
CA ILE A 119 -14.92 -17.04 3.69
C ILE A 119 -15.54 -16.50 2.40
N ASN A 120 -16.84 -16.15 2.46
CA ASN A 120 -17.58 -15.67 1.30
C ASN A 120 -16.96 -14.35 0.78
N LYS A 121 -16.78 -14.28 -0.56
CA LYS A 121 -16.18 -13.11 -1.24
C LYS A 121 -16.94 -11.79 -0.98
N VAL A 122 -18.27 -11.85 -0.86
CA VAL A 122 -19.10 -10.66 -0.59
C VAL A 122 -18.81 -10.13 0.82
N LEU A 123 -18.71 -11.03 1.81
CA LEU A 123 -18.37 -10.65 3.18
C LEU A 123 -16.96 -10.07 3.25
N MET A 124 -16.04 -10.54 2.41
CA MET A 124 -14.67 -10.04 2.34
C MET A 124 -14.53 -8.69 1.63
N ALA A 125 -15.47 -8.33 0.75
CA ALA A 125 -15.39 -7.06 0.03
C ALA A 125 -15.38 -5.86 1.00
N VAL A 126 -16.13 -5.94 2.11
CA VAL A 126 -16.19 -4.86 3.11
C VAL A 126 -14.83 -4.57 3.74
N PRO A 127 -14.14 -5.54 4.40
CA PRO A 127 -12.82 -5.27 4.96
C PRO A 127 -11.79 -4.89 3.89
N LEU A 128 -11.87 -5.39 2.66
CA LEU A 128 -10.97 -5.00 1.58
C LEU A 128 -11.16 -3.53 1.17
N ILE A 129 -12.40 -3.06 1.02
CA ILE A 129 -12.68 -1.65 0.72
C ILE A 129 -12.18 -0.76 1.86
N VAL A 130 -12.44 -1.15 3.10
CA VAL A 130 -11.95 -0.38 4.26
C VAL A 130 -10.43 -0.42 4.36
N THR A 131 -9.78 -1.55 4.02
CA THR A 131 -8.31 -1.66 3.99
C THR A 131 -7.70 -0.74 2.93
N TYR A 132 -8.34 -0.60 1.77
CA TYR A 132 -7.91 0.37 0.76
C TYR A 132 -7.87 1.79 1.31
N LEU A 133 -8.88 2.19 2.08
CA LEU A 133 -9.00 3.54 2.63
C LEU A 133 -8.19 3.73 3.91
N ILE A 134 -8.30 2.77 4.84
CA ILE A 134 -7.72 2.84 6.19
C ILE A 134 -7.26 1.43 6.58
N GLY A 135 -6.05 1.06 6.15
CA GLY A 135 -5.50 -0.29 6.28
C GLY A 135 -5.73 -0.99 7.63
N PRO A 136 -5.33 -0.38 8.77
CA PRO A 136 -5.47 -1.00 10.09
C PRO A 136 -6.92 -1.32 10.47
N ILE A 137 -7.89 -0.46 10.13
CA ILE A 137 -9.30 -0.68 10.43
C ILE A 137 -9.85 -1.83 9.56
N GLY A 138 -9.50 -1.87 8.28
CA GLY A 138 -9.92 -2.96 7.40
C GLY A 138 -9.37 -4.30 7.85
N LEU A 139 -8.10 -4.36 8.27
CA LEU A 139 -7.48 -5.54 8.84
C LEU A 139 -8.17 -5.99 10.13
N PHE A 140 -8.51 -5.06 11.01
CA PHE A 140 -9.25 -5.33 12.26
C PHE A 140 -10.63 -5.93 11.97
N LEU A 141 -11.38 -5.35 11.04
CA LEU A 141 -12.68 -5.89 10.60
C LEU A 141 -12.53 -7.31 10.03
N TYR A 142 -11.49 -7.54 9.23
CA TYR A 142 -11.21 -8.87 8.71
C TYR A 142 -10.92 -9.86 9.84
N TRP A 143 -10.15 -9.51 10.86
CA TRP A 143 -9.86 -10.38 12.00
C TRP A 143 -11.11 -10.77 12.78
N ILE A 144 -12.04 -9.84 12.96
CA ILE A 144 -13.33 -10.17 13.57
C ILE A 144 -14.03 -11.27 12.76
N ILE A 145 -14.16 -11.09 11.43
CA ILE A 145 -14.78 -12.10 10.55
C ILE A 145 -14.01 -13.42 10.63
N ARG A 146 -12.69 -13.36 10.54
CA ARG A 146 -11.80 -14.52 10.56
C ARG A 146 -11.97 -15.39 11.81
N ILE A 147 -12.08 -14.79 12.99
CA ILE A 147 -12.25 -15.53 14.26
C ILE A 147 -13.49 -16.42 14.21
N PHE A 148 -14.61 -15.93 13.66
CA PHE A 148 -15.83 -16.71 13.53
C PHE A 148 -15.69 -17.91 12.57
N TYR A 149 -14.94 -17.76 11.50
CA TYR A 149 -14.73 -18.80 10.49
C TYR A 149 -13.60 -19.76 10.85
N ALA A 150 -12.46 -19.25 11.27
CA ALA A 150 -11.29 -20.04 11.61
C ALA A 150 -11.37 -20.71 12.99
N LYS A 151 -12.21 -20.18 13.89
CA LYS A 151 -12.35 -20.61 15.30
C LYS A 151 -11.02 -20.67 16.06
N ARG A 152 -10.07 -19.82 15.67
CA ARG A 152 -8.73 -19.71 16.27
C ARG A 152 -8.20 -18.29 16.12
N ILE A 153 -7.31 -17.89 17.02
CA ILE A 153 -6.67 -16.57 17.05
C ILE A 153 -5.31 -16.58 16.33
N SER A 154 -4.63 -17.74 16.27
CA SER A 154 -3.33 -17.85 15.64
C SER A 154 -3.37 -17.42 14.17
N LEU A 155 -2.38 -16.63 13.73
CA LEU A 155 -2.23 -16.19 12.35
C LEU A 155 -1.58 -17.27 11.47
N TYR A 156 -0.84 -18.16 12.06
CA TYR A 156 -0.10 -19.22 11.37
C TYR A 156 -0.65 -20.59 11.79
N ASP A 157 -0.49 -21.54 10.88
CA ASP A 157 -0.87 -22.97 11.11
C ASP A 157 0.15 -23.67 11.97
#